data_58c7a2b3821520030eea869d6ac7d5e0
#
_entry.id   58c7a2b3821520030eea869d6ac7d5e0
#
_cell.length_a   1.000
_cell.length_b   1.000
_cell.length_c   1.000
_cell.angle_alpha   90.00
_cell.angle_beta   90.00
_cell.angle_gamma   90.00
#
_symmetry.space_group_name_H-M   'P 1'
#
loop_
_entity.id
_entity.type
_entity.pdbx_description
1 polymer ?
#
loop_
_entity_poly.entity_id
_entity_poly.type
_entity_poly.pdbx_seq_one_letter_code
_entity_poly.pdbx_strand_id
1 'polypeptide(L)'
;MEGEDGLGSPSLYRFTAEHADLLAAKGCIWDEGYRDTREQPVISLGFKGITFLELRAHGARADLHSKWGAIVPNPAWRLVQALATITSPKGVITIDGFSSHLAPISAEDAEVLKTIELDEAGLKREFRISGWVRSMKGPALVKEHIFGPTCTICGIQTGHTDAGAKTVLPSTAMARLDFRLVPDLTHEIVVNLLREHLDRRGFKDIEIVELGNAPLAKSSAKSIVARAVIESAHEVYGISPLVYPMDPASGPVGAVCGVSAPPTPVASFGISYAGSNPHGPDENIRVDDFLQSIKFIGRIIYQLGAAITETNSVKTAELKLERAAVQSRS
;
A
#
# COMPACT_ATOMS: atom_id res chain seq x y z
N MET A 1 -4.42 9.47 19.89
CA MET A 1 -4.26 10.41 18.76
C MET A 1 -2.81 10.27 18.33
N GLU A 2 -2.58 9.96 17.08
CA GLU A 2 -1.25 9.83 16.50
C GLU A 2 -0.88 11.16 15.85
N GLY A 3 0.36 11.63 16.02
CA GLY A 3 0.80 12.95 15.55
C GLY A 3 1.94 12.91 14.54
N GLU A 4 2.27 11.72 14.03
CA GLU A 4 3.42 11.48 13.15
C GLU A 4 3.02 11.02 11.74
N ASP A 5 1.73 11.07 11.40
CA ASP A 5 1.19 10.52 10.14
C ASP A 5 1.98 11.01 8.91
N GLY A 6 2.19 12.31 8.78
CA GLY A 6 2.98 12.90 7.69
C GLY A 6 4.47 12.51 7.68
N LEU A 7 4.97 11.84 8.72
CA LEU A 7 6.34 11.34 8.84
C LEU A 7 6.43 9.81 8.72
N GLY A 8 5.32 9.13 8.41
CA GLY A 8 5.25 7.67 8.29
C GLY A 8 5.09 6.95 9.63
N SER A 9 4.61 7.63 10.66
CA SER A 9 4.21 7.07 11.97
C SER A 9 5.28 6.18 12.65
N PRO A 10 6.53 6.61 12.78
CA PRO A 10 7.63 5.75 13.25
C PRO A 10 7.44 5.21 14.66
N SER A 11 6.76 5.97 15.56
CA SER A 11 6.48 5.52 16.92
C SER A 11 5.32 4.54 17.01
N LEU A 12 4.43 4.51 16.02
CA LEU A 12 3.24 3.66 16.03
C LEU A 12 3.59 2.18 16.03
N TYR A 13 4.57 1.77 15.24
CA TYR A 13 5.01 0.36 15.15
C TYR A 13 5.47 -0.20 16.50
N ARG A 14 6.26 0.57 17.24
CA ARG A 14 6.69 0.19 18.58
C ARG A 14 5.51 0.16 19.55
N PHE A 15 4.68 1.20 19.53
CA PHE A 15 3.51 1.29 20.39
C PHE A 15 2.55 0.10 20.18
N THR A 16 2.24 -0.25 18.94
CA THR A 16 1.32 -1.36 18.62
C THR A 16 1.91 -2.71 19.01
N ALA A 17 3.22 -2.90 18.85
CA ALA A 17 3.90 -4.12 19.29
C ALA A 17 3.91 -4.27 20.83
N GLU A 18 4.12 -3.18 21.56
CA GLU A 18 4.11 -3.15 23.04
C GLU A 18 2.69 -3.33 23.64
N HIS A 19 1.64 -3.03 22.85
CA HIS A 19 0.24 -3.05 23.28
C HIS A 19 -0.65 -3.95 22.40
N ALA A 20 -0.08 -5.01 21.84
CA ALA A 20 -0.78 -5.90 20.91
C ALA A 20 -2.05 -6.54 21.51
N ASP A 21 -2.04 -6.83 22.82
CA ASP A 21 -3.17 -7.36 23.58
C ASP A 21 -4.37 -6.38 23.65
N LEU A 22 -4.09 -5.08 23.71
CA LEU A 22 -5.13 -4.04 23.69
C LEU A 22 -5.75 -3.86 22.30
N LEU A 23 -5.01 -4.22 21.26
CA LEU A 23 -5.42 -4.08 19.86
C LEU A 23 -6.09 -5.35 19.30
N ALA A 24 -6.09 -6.44 20.07
CA ALA A 24 -6.75 -7.67 19.67
C ALA A 24 -8.27 -7.45 19.51
N ALA A 25 -8.76 -7.55 18.28
CA ALA A 25 -10.15 -7.29 17.94
C ALA A 25 -10.70 -8.31 16.92
N LYS A 26 -12.03 -8.36 16.79
CA LYS A 26 -12.71 -9.19 15.78
C LYS A 26 -12.66 -8.59 14.38
N GLY A 27 -12.30 -7.32 14.26
CA GLY A 27 -12.16 -6.58 13.03
C GLY A 27 -11.73 -5.15 13.28
N CYS A 28 -11.15 -4.53 12.28
CA CYS A 28 -10.74 -3.14 12.26
C CYS A 28 -11.52 -2.43 11.14
N ILE A 29 -12.12 -1.31 11.47
CA ILE A 29 -12.67 -0.37 10.50
C ILE A 29 -11.62 0.73 10.34
N TRP A 30 -11.11 0.87 9.11
CA TRP A 30 -10.11 1.87 8.80
C TRP A 30 -10.78 3.01 8.01
N ASP A 31 -10.84 4.19 8.59
CA ASP A 31 -11.48 5.36 7.96
C ASP A 31 -10.50 6.04 6.99
N GLU A 32 -10.31 5.40 5.85
CA GLU A 32 -9.53 5.90 4.71
C GLU A 32 -10.13 5.34 3.44
N GLY A 33 -10.56 6.19 2.52
CA GLY A 33 -11.18 5.77 1.27
C GLY A 33 -11.88 6.92 0.56
N TYR A 34 -12.54 6.59 -0.53
CA TYR A 34 -13.14 7.59 -1.42
C TYR A 34 -14.35 7.04 -2.16
N ARG A 35 -15.05 7.94 -2.84
CA ARG A 35 -15.99 7.61 -3.92
C ARG A 35 -15.29 7.78 -5.25
N ASP A 36 -15.53 6.85 -6.16
CA ASP A 36 -14.99 6.94 -7.51
C ASP A 36 -15.63 8.09 -8.33
N THR A 37 -15.19 8.29 -9.56
CA THR A 37 -15.71 9.32 -10.47
C THR A 37 -17.20 9.14 -10.82
N ARG A 38 -17.79 8.00 -10.49
CA ARG A 38 -19.21 7.68 -10.67
C ARG A 38 -20.01 7.75 -9.36
N GLU A 39 -19.41 8.35 -8.34
CA GLU A 39 -19.98 8.48 -6.97
C GLU A 39 -20.21 7.12 -6.27
N GLN A 40 -19.58 6.05 -6.73
CA GLN A 40 -19.67 4.74 -6.13
C GLN A 40 -18.72 4.65 -4.93
N PRO A 41 -19.20 4.24 -3.73
CA PRO A 41 -18.31 4.05 -2.58
C PRO A 41 -17.29 2.97 -2.88
N VAL A 42 -16.01 3.23 -2.57
CA VAL A 42 -14.93 2.26 -2.66
C VAL A 42 -14.65 1.70 -1.27
N ILE A 43 -14.63 0.38 -1.15
CA ILE A 43 -14.29 -0.36 0.06
C ILE A 43 -13.04 -1.16 -0.22
N SER A 44 -11.98 -0.96 0.55
CA SER A 44 -10.76 -1.74 0.43
C SER A 44 -10.62 -2.73 1.59
N LEU A 45 -10.26 -3.98 1.27
CA LEU A 45 -10.12 -5.08 2.24
C LEU A 45 -8.68 -5.24 2.71
N GLY A 46 -7.90 -4.19 2.60
CA GLY A 46 -6.49 -4.11 2.98
C GLY A 46 -5.76 -3.04 2.20
N PHE A 47 -4.45 -2.95 2.44
CA PHE A 47 -3.56 -1.96 1.84
C PHE A 47 -2.23 -2.61 1.47
N LYS A 48 -1.63 -2.17 0.38
CA LYS A 48 -0.25 -2.57 0.06
C LYS A 48 0.69 -2.16 1.19
N GLY A 49 1.72 -2.98 1.42
CA GLY A 49 2.85 -2.51 2.22
C GLY A 49 3.70 -1.52 1.44
N ILE A 50 4.65 -0.90 2.12
CA ILE A 50 5.64 -0.01 1.50
C ILE A 50 7.02 -0.22 2.11
N THR A 51 8.04 -0.10 1.27
CA THR A 51 9.45 0.05 1.67
C THR A 51 9.97 1.31 1.04
N PHE A 52 10.47 2.24 1.83
CA PHE A 52 11.00 3.51 1.37
C PHE A 52 12.50 3.58 1.63
N LEU A 53 13.29 3.69 0.55
CA LEU A 53 14.74 3.60 0.57
C LEU A 53 15.37 4.83 -0.08
N GLU A 54 16.60 5.14 0.34
CA GLU A 54 17.45 6.09 -0.33
C GLU A 54 18.74 5.39 -0.78
N LEU A 55 19.06 5.49 -2.06
CA LEU A 55 20.33 5.03 -2.62
C LEU A 55 21.28 6.21 -2.72
N ARG A 56 22.50 6.05 -2.20
CA ARG A 56 23.55 7.08 -2.24
C ARG A 56 24.78 6.58 -2.96
N ALA A 57 25.30 7.43 -3.84
CA ALA A 57 26.61 7.27 -4.45
C ALA A 57 27.53 8.38 -3.98
N HIS A 58 28.74 8.01 -3.56
CA HIS A 58 29.76 8.93 -3.10
C HIS A 58 30.90 9.02 -4.13
N GLY A 59 31.39 10.23 -4.34
CA GLY A 59 32.51 10.54 -5.24
C GLY A 59 33.68 11.20 -4.51
N ALA A 60 34.21 12.28 -5.06
CA ALA A 60 35.28 13.06 -4.44
C ALA A 60 34.82 13.70 -3.13
N ARG A 61 35.78 14.10 -2.25
CA ARG A 61 35.50 14.72 -0.95
C ARG A 61 34.63 15.97 -1.00
N ALA A 62 34.67 16.68 -2.13
CA ALA A 62 33.87 17.88 -2.38
C ALA A 62 33.58 17.98 -3.88
N ASP A 63 32.62 18.82 -4.25
CA ASP A 63 32.35 19.14 -5.64
C ASP A 63 33.59 19.67 -6.34
N LEU A 64 33.86 19.17 -7.51
CA LEU A 64 34.99 19.56 -8.34
C LEU A 64 34.53 20.30 -9.58
N HIS A 65 35.46 21.06 -10.21
CA HIS A 65 35.19 21.59 -11.54
C HIS A 65 35.08 20.43 -12.54
N SER A 66 34.07 20.47 -13.42
CA SER A 66 33.78 19.38 -14.38
C SER A 66 34.91 19.03 -15.35
N LYS A 67 35.95 19.88 -15.48
CA LYS A 67 37.17 19.56 -16.22
C LYS A 67 37.86 18.26 -15.81
N TRP A 68 37.61 17.84 -14.54
CA TRP A 68 38.15 16.61 -14.00
C TRP A 68 37.34 15.36 -14.39
N GLY A 69 36.20 15.53 -15.06
CA GLY A 69 35.27 14.44 -15.42
C GLY A 69 35.87 13.33 -16.29
N ALA A 70 37.01 13.59 -16.98
CA ALA A 70 37.68 12.57 -17.74
C ALA A 70 38.49 11.57 -16.88
N ILE A 71 38.82 11.92 -15.64
CA ILE A 71 39.71 11.13 -14.78
C ILE A 71 39.16 10.89 -13.36
N VAL A 72 38.12 11.60 -12.97
CA VAL A 72 37.46 11.43 -11.66
C VAL A 72 36.08 10.80 -11.85
N PRO A 73 35.78 9.70 -11.13
CA PRO A 73 34.47 9.07 -11.17
C PRO A 73 33.35 10.06 -10.79
N ASN A 74 32.24 10.02 -11.52
CA ASN A 74 31.07 10.85 -11.27
C ASN A 74 29.98 10.03 -10.55
N PRO A 75 29.63 10.34 -9.30
CA PRO A 75 28.62 9.60 -8.55
C PRO A 75 27.22 9.69 -9.16
N ALA A 76 26.91 10.76 -9.89
CA ALA A 76 25.64 10.87 -10.60
C ALA A 76 25.49 9.80 -11.68
N TRP A 77 26.51 9.60 -12.50
CA TRP A 77 26.52 8.50 -13.48
C TRP A 77 26.49 7.14 -12.80
N ARG A 78 27.22 6.98 -11.70
CA ARG A 78 27.23 5.74 -10.92
C ARG A 78 25.83 5.37 -10.43
N LEU A 79 25.10 6.35 -9.86
CA LEU A 79 23.74 6.17 -9.40
C LEU A 79 22.77 5.87 -10.54
N VAL A 80 22.83 6.61 -11.64
CA VAL A 80 21.95 6.39 -12.80
C VAL A 80 22.16 4.99 -13.38
N GLN A 81 23.40 4.52 -13.49
CA GLN A 81 23.70 3.16 -13.95
C GLN A 81 23.14 2.09 -13.00
N ALA A 82 23.25 2.29 -11.68
CA ALA A 82 22.66 1.40 -10.71
C ALA A 82 21.14 1.36 -10.83
N LEU A 83 20.48 2.52 -10.87
CA LEU A 83 19.02 2.65 -11.04
C LEU A 83 18.52 1.97 -12.33
N ALA A 84 19.27 2.11 -13.43
CA ALA A 84 18.91 1.48 -14.71
C ALA A 84 18.92 -0.06 -14.68
N THR A 85 19.48 -0.68 -13.64
CA THR A 85 19.43 -2.15 -13.46
C THR A 85 18.19 -2.62 -12.70
N ILE A 86 17.52 -1.72 -11.97
CA ILE A 86 16.41 -2.04 -11.07
C ILE A 86 15.10 -2.23 -11.83
N THR A 87 14.90 -1.45 -12.90
CA THR A 87 13.70 -1.54 -13.74
C THR A 87 14.07 -1.57 -15.22
N SER A 88 13.31 -2.32 -16.01
CA SER A 88 13.43 -2.33 -17.45
C SER A 88 12.81 -1.05 -18.08
N PRO A 89 13.12 -0.73 -19.35
CA PRO A 89 12.46 0.36 -20.08
C PRO A 89 10.93 0.19 -20.20
N LYS A 90 10.41 -1.01 -19.95
CA LYS A 90 8.97 -1.30 -19.94
C LYS A 90 8.35 -1.14 -18.53
N GLY A 91 9.10 -0.65 -17.52
CA GLY A 91 8.62 -0.48 -16.16
C GLY A 91 8.42 -1.80 -15.40
N VAL A 92 9.14 -2.85 -15.76
CA VAL A 92 9.14 -4.13 -15.02
C VAL A 92 10.32 -4.12 -14.06
N ILE A 93 10.11 -4.49 -12.81
CA ILE A 93 11.17 -4.64 -11.81
C ILE A 93 12.07 -5.81 -12.24
N THR A 94 13.37 -5.52 -12.37
CA THR A 94 14.39 -6.46 -12.85
C THR A 94 15.40 -6.85 -11.79
N ILE A 95 15.08 -6.59 -10.52
CA ILE A 95 15.86 -7.06 -9.37
C ILE A 95 15.86 -8.60 -9.40
N ASP A 96 17.07 -9.19 -9.33
CA ASP A 96 17.24 -10.64 -9.40
C ASP A 96 16.47 -11.35 -8.27
N GLY A 97 15.68 -12.37 -8.63
CA GLY A 97 14.86 -13.12 -7.69
C GLY A 97 13.56 -12.43 -7.26
N PHE A 98 13.34 -11.15 -7.59
CA PHE A 98 12.17 -10.42 -7.12
C PHE A 98 10.84 -11.07 -7.52
N SER A 99 10.71 -11.48 -8.76
CA SER A 99 9.47 -12.10 -9.28
C SER A 99 9.14 -13.46 -8.66
N SER A 100 10.13 -14.19 -8.12
CA SER A 100 9.91 -15.48 -7.46
C SER A 100 9.27 -15.36 -6.08
N HIS A 101 9.24 -14.16 -5.51
CA HIS A 101 8.58 -13.86 -4.24
C HIS A 101 7.15 -13.32 -4.40
N LEU A 102 6.63 -13.25 -5.62
CA LEU A 102 5.27 -12.77 -5.85
C LEU A 102 4.28 -13.92 -5.72
N ALA A 103 3.39 -13.82 -4.74
CA ALA A 103 2.32 -14.79 -4.55
C ALA A 103 1.35 -14.82 -5.75
N PRO A 104 0.81 -15.98 -6.11
CA PRO A 104 -0.33 -16.05 -7.01
C PRO A 104 -1.55 -15.40 -6.36
N ILE A 105 -2.38 -14.73 -7.16
CA ILE A 105 -3.65 -14.17 -6.69
C ILE A 105 -4.57 -15.31 -6.27
N SER A 106 -5.19 -15.21 -5.09
CA SER A 106 -6.12 -16.22 -4.60
C SER A 106 -7.37 -16.33 -5.50
N ALA A 107 -8.04 -17.48 -5.48
CA ALA A 107 -9.29 -17.65 -6.22
C ALA A 107 -10.37 -16.66 -5.76
N GLU A 108 -10.43 -16.36 -4.47
CA GLU A 108 -11.34 -15.35 -3.90
C GLU A 108 -11.06 -13.97 -4.48
N ASP A 109 -9.81 -13.52 -4.45
CA ASP A 109 -9.42 -12.22 -4.99
C ASP A 109 -9.66 -12.14 -6.51
N ALA A 110 -9.42 -13.23 -7.23
CA ALA A 110 -9.67 -13.28 -8.66
C ALA A 110 -11.16 -13.09 -9.01
N GLU A 111 -12.08 -13.62 -8.19
CA GLU A 111 -13.51 -13.37 -8.36
C GLU A 111 -13.87 -11.91 -8.07
N VAL A 112 -13.33 -11.32 -6.99
CA VAL A 112 -13.57 -9.90 -6.67
C VAL A 112 -13.02 -9.00 -7.77
N LEU A 113 -11.81 -9.28 -8.31
CA LEU A 113 -11.23 -8.49 -9.40
C LEU A 113 -12.10 -8.43 -10.65
N LYS A 114 -12.91 -9.45 -10.93
CA LYS A 114 -13.82 -9.46 -12.11
C LYS A 114 -14.93 -8.42 -12.00
N THR A 115 -15.25 -7.96 -10.79
CA THR A 115 -16.32 -6.98 -10.55
C THR A 115 -15.83 -5.54 -10.67
N ILE A 116 -14.50 -5.34 -10.80
CA ILE A 116 -13.89 -4.01 -10.81
C ILE A 116 -13.71 -3.52 -12.24
N GLU A 117 -14.33 -2.38 -12.54
CA GLU A 117 -14.16 -1.66 -13.79
C GLU A 117 -13.58 -0.28 -13.51
N LEU A 118 -12.37 -0.02 -13.99
CA LEU A 118 -11.78 1.31 -13.94
C LEU A 118 -12.32 2.21 -15.05
N ASP A 119 -12.65 3.44 -14.74
CA ASP A 119 -12.91 4.48 -15.76
C ASP A 119 -11.58 4.92 -16.38
N GLU A 120 -11.02 4.06 -17.23
CA GLU A 120 -9.72 4.32 -17.89
C GLU A 120 -9.71 5.65 -18.66
N ALA A 121 -10.81 6.02 -19.27
CA ALA A 121 -10.91 7.25 -20.06
C ALA A 121 -10.95 8.48 -19.16
N GLY A 122 -11.71 8.42 -18.06
CA GLY A 122 -11.78 9.47 -17.04
C GLY A 122 -10.42 9.70 -16.39
N LEU A 123 -9.79 8.64 -15.89
CA LEU A 123 -8.47 8.70 -15.26
C LEU A 123 -7.38 9.22 -16.19
N LYS A 124 -7.38 8.84 -17.48
CA LYS A 124 -6.41 9.40 -18.46
C LYS A 124 -6.60 10.90 -18.67
N ARG A 125 -7.83 11.37 -18.69
CA ARG A 125 -8.11 12.82 -18.78
C ARG A 125 -7.65 13.54 -17.52
N GLU A 126 -7.97 13.01 -16.35
CA GLU A 126 -7.61 13.56 -15.04
C GLU A 126 -6.09 13.67 -14.89
N PHE A 127 -5.36 12.59 -15.14
CA PHE A 127 -3.90 12.52 -15.04
C PHE A 127 -3.17 13.17 -16.23
N ARG A 128 -3.89 13.56 -17.28
CA ARG A 128 -3.33 14.12 -18.52
C ARG A 128 -2.26 13.21 -19.18
N ILE A 129 -2.54 11.91 -19.21
CA ILE A 129 -1.65 10.92 -19.82
C ILE A 129 -2.24 10.35 -21.10
N SER A 130 -1.37 9.95 -22.04
CA SER A 130 -1.78 9.36 -23.33
C SER A 130 -2.02 7.85 -23.26
N GLY A 131 -1.48 7.17 -22.27
CA GLY A 131 -1.58 5.72 -22.15
C GLY A 131 -1.05 5.19 -20.82
N TRP A 132 -1.35 3.92 -20.56
CA TRP A 132 -0.88 3.19 -19.41
C TRP A 132 0.46 2.52 -19.66
N VAL A 133 1.23 2.26 -18.61
CA VAL A 133 2.47 1.48 -18.66
C VAL A 133 2.20 0.15 -19.39
N ARG A 134 3.10 -0.27 -20.26
CA ARG A 134 2.98 -1.51 -21.04
C ARG A 134 1.71 -1.60 -21.90
N SER A 135 1.05 -0.48 -22.17
CA SER A 135 -0.21 -0.42 -22.93
C SER A 135 -1.31 -1.35 -22.36
N MET A 136 -1.29 -1.59 -21.06
CA MET A 136 -2.29 -2.41 -20.36
C MET A 136 -3.69 -1.81 -20.49
N LYS A 137 -4.72 -2.67 -20.43
CA LYS A 137 -6.13 -2.30 -20.52
C LYS A 137 -7.00 -3.30 -19.77
N GLY A 138 -8.19 -2.85 -19.38
CA GLY A 138 -9.24 -3.70 -18.80
C GLY A 138 -8.77 -4.51 -17.59
N PRO A 139 -9.15 -5.79 -17.49
CA PRO A 139 -8.83 -6.63 -16.33
C PRO A 139 -7.34 -6.76 -16.02
N ALA A 140 -6.46 -6.69 -17.03
CA ALA A 140 -5.02 -6.74 -16.83
C ALA A 140 -4.51 -5.46 -16.14
N LEU A 141 -5.07 -4.30 -16.48
CA LEU A 141 -4.75 -3.03 -15.82
C LEU A 141 -5.23 -3.04 -14.37
N VAL A 142 -6.47 -3.48 -14.11
CA VAL A 142 -7.04 -3.61 -12.76
C VAL A 142 -6.18 -4.53 -11.90
N LYS A 143 -5.84 -5.71 -12.43
CA LYS A 143 -4.98 -6.67 -11.74
C LYS A 143 -3.63 -6.07 -11.37
N GLU A 144 -2.98 -5.40 -12.31
CA GLU A 144 -1.67 -4.78 -12.07
C GLU A 144 -1.75 -3.64 -11.07
N HIS A 145 -2.78 -2.81 -11.14
CA HIS A 145 -2.98 -1.72 -10.21
C HIS A 145 -3.12 -2.22 -8.77
N ILE A 146 -3.91 -3.27 -8.55
CA ILE A 146 -4.20 -3.80 -7.21
C ILE A 146 -3.08 -4.74 -6.71
N PHE A 147 -2.59 -5.67 -7.53
CA PHE A 147 -1.65 -6.72 -7.13
C PHE A 147 -0.25 -6.59 -7.74
N GLY A 148 0.00 -5.61 -8.59
CA GLY A 148 1.34 -5.34 -9.11
C GLY A 148 2.20 -4.66 -8.03
N PRO A 149 3.40 -5.17 -7.73
CA PRO A 149 4.38 -4.43 -6.95
C PRO A 149 4.90 -3.25 -7.77
N THR A 150 5.36 -2.20 -7.10
CA THR A 150 5.97 -1.05 -7.78
C THR A 150 7.37 -0.78 -7.26
N CYS A 151 8.19 -0.15 -8.09
CA CYS A 151 9.43 0.51 -7.69
C CYS A 151 9.41 1.89 -8.34
N THR A 152 9.17 2.92 -7.55
CA THR A 152 9.01 4.30 -8.02
C THR A 152 10.19 5.14 -7.57
N ILE A 153 10.78 5.90 -8.48
CA ILE A 153 11.75 6.94 -8.13
C ILE A 153 10.96 8.17 -7.69
N CYS A 154 10.98 8.45 -6.38
CA CYS A 154 10.27 9.59 -5.79
C CYS A 154 11.10 10.89 -5.83
N GLY A 155 12.40 10.79 -6.02
CA GLY A 155 13.28 11.93 -6.12
C GLY A 155 14.70 11.54 -6.49
N ILE A 156 15.38 12.43 -7.21
CA ILE A 156 16.81 12.31 -7.52
C ILE A 156 17.44 13.68 -7.23
N GLN A 157 18.56 13.68 -6.54
CA GLN A 157 19.30 14.90 -6.24
C GLN A 157 20.79 14.69 -6.48
N THR A 158 21.39 15.56 -7.30
CA THR A 158 22.83 15.57 -7.54
C THR A 158 23.23 16.86 -8.28
N GLY A 159 24.43 17.36 -8.04
CA GLY A 159 25.01 18.49 -8.72
C GLY A 159 24.26 19.81 -8.48
N HIS A 160 24.37 20.73 -9.44
CA HIS A 160 23.75 22.05 -9.37
C HIS A 160 22.45 22.07 -10.17
N THR A 161 21.35 22.37 -9.52
CA THR A 161 20.00 22.43 -10.10
C THR A 161 19.35 23.80 -10.07
N ASP A 162 20.03 24.80 -9.47
CA ASP A 162 19.58 26.19 -9.43
C ASP A 162 19.73 26.89 -10.77
N ALA A 163 19.20 28.11 -10.89
CA ALA A 163 19.31 28.90 -12.11
C ALA A 163 20.77 29.22 -12.44
N GLY A 164 21.10 29.18 -13.72
CA GLY A 164 22.42 29.44 -14.26
C GLY A 164 23.26 28.19 -14.55
N ALA A 165 24.36 28.37 -15.30
CA ALA A 165 25.26 27.27 -15.68
C ALA A 165 26.42 27.19 -14.70
N LYS A 166 26.52 26.04 -13.99
CA LYS A 166 27.66 25.70 -13.13
C LYS A 166 28.26 24.39 -13.59
N THR A 167 29.50 24.44 -14.07
CA THR A 167 30.22 23.25 -14.56
C THR A 167 30.83 22.50 -13.38
N VAL A 168 30.02 21.67 -12.74
CA VAL A 168 30.39 20.92 -11.53
C VAL A 168 30.40 19.41 -11.79
N LEU A 169 31.35 18.71 -11.19
CA LEU A 169 31.35 17.27 -10.98
C LEU A 169 30.96 17.08 -9.51
N PRO A 170 29.76 16.55 -9.22
CA PRO A 170 29.24 16.46 -7.86
C PRO A 170 30.06 15.50 -7.02
N SER A 171 30.06 15.74 -5.72
CA SER A 171 30.66 14.84 -4.71
C SER A 171 29.73 13.72 -4.27
N THR A 172 28.41 13.93 -4.43
CA THR A 172 27.39 12.95 -4.04
C THR A 172 26.24 12.94 -5.04
N ALA A 173 25.55 11.81 -5.10
CA ALA A 173 24.26 11.68 -5.76
C ALA A 173 23.35 10.78 -4.92
N MET A 174 22.06 11.10 -4.84
CA MET A 174 21.08 10.28 -4.12
C MET A 174 19.78 10.13 -4.91
N ALA A 175 19.12 8.99 -4.72
CA ALA A 175 17.77 8.74 -5.23
C ALA A 175 16.91 8.10 -4.14
N ARG A 176 15.68 8.57 -4.02
CA ARG A 176 14.66 7.98 -3.16
C ARG A 176 13.76 7.07 -3.97
N LEU A 177 13.55 5.88 -3.45
CA LEU A 177 12.73 4.84 -4.06
C LEU A 177 11.63 4.41 -3.09
N ASP A 178 10.41 4.26 -3.57
CA ASP A 178 9.40 3.49 -2.88
C ASP A 178 9.15 2.15 -3.60
N PHE A 179 8.93 1.10 -2.81
CA PHE A 179 8.45 -0.19 -3.27
C PHE A 179 7.10 -0.46 -2.63
N ARG A 180 6.05 -0.59 -3.45
CA ARG A 180 4.76 -1.08 -2.93
C ARG A 180 4.79 -2.59 -2.85
N LEU A 181 4.52 -3.10 -1.65
CA LEU A 181 4.59 -4.51 -1.31
C LEU A 181 3.22 -5.17 -1.50
N VAL A 182 3.25 -6.35 -2.10
CA VAL A 182 2.08 -7.22 -2.32
C VAL A 182 2.24 -8.51 -1.49
N PRO A 183 1.23 -9.39 -1.41
CA PRO A 183 1.35 -10.63 -0.62
C PRO A 183 2.66 -11.38 -0.87
N ASP A 184 3.23 -11.92 0.21
CA ASP A 184 4.52 -12.63 0.32
C ASP A 184 5.77 -11.78 0.09
N LEU A 185 5.62 -10.50 -0.22
CA LEU A 185 6.73 -9.56 -0.36
C LEU A 185 6.86 -8.72 0.92
N THR A 186 7.97 -8.84 1.64
CA THR A 186 8.24 -8.06 2.85
C THR A 186 9.33 -7.01 2.62
N HIS A 187 9.45 -6.08 3.56
CA HIS A 187 10.51 -5.08 3.58
C HIS A 187 11.90 -5.75 3.49
N GLU A 188 12.15 -6.73 4.35
CA GLU A 188 13.45 -7.42 4.45
C GLU A 188 13.79 -8.14 3.13
N ILE A 189 12.80 -8.78 2.49
CA ILE A 189 12.99 -9.42 1.18
C ILE A 189 13.43 -8.39 0.15
N VAL A 190 12.76 -7.24 0.07
CA VAL A 190 13.10 -6.19 -0.91
C VAL A 190 14.50 -5.64 -0.67
N VAL A 191 14.85 -5.30 0.57
CA VAL A 191 16.16 -4.73 0.92
C VAL A 191 17.28 -5.73 0.60
N ASN A 192 17.11 -7.00 0.98
CA ASN A 192 18.10 -8.04 0.73
C ASN A 192 18.30 -8.30 -0.76
N LEU A 193 17.19 -8.47 -1.51
CA LEU A 193 17.26 -8.69 -2.96
C LEU A 193 17.90 -7.51 -3.69
N LEU A 194 17.56 -6.28 -3.31
CA LEU A 194 18.16 -5.08 -3.88
C LEU A 194 19.66 -5.02 -3.60
N ARG A 195 20.10 -5.30 -2.36
CA ARG A 195 21.52 -5.32 -2.00
C ARG A 195 22.28 -6.36 -2.82
N GLU A 196 21.80 -7.61 -2.87
CA GLU A 196 22.41 -8.68 -3.64
C GLU A 196 22.45 -8.38 -5.14
N HIS A 197 21.38 -7.78 -5.69
CA HIS A 197 21.31 -7.38 -7.08
C HIS A 197 22.35 -6.32 -7.43
N LEU A 198 22.48 -5.29 -6.62
CA LEU A 198 23.47 -4.24 -6.80
C LEU A 198 24.90 -4.78 -6.67
N ASP A 199 25.14 -5.66 -5.69
CA ASP A 199 26.46 -6.27 -5.47
C ASP A 199 26.91 -7.14 -6.64
N ARG A 200 26.02 -7.97 -7.17
CA ARG A 200 26.30 -8.83 -8.36
C ARG A 200 26.61 -8.02 -9.61
N ARG A 201 26.06 -6.83 -9.73
CA ARG A 201 26.31 -5.92 -10.85
C ARG A 201 27.46 -4.95 -10.64
N GLY A 202 28.21 -5.15 -9.54
CA GLY A 202 29.39 -4.35 -9.26
C GLY A 202 29.07 -2.99 -8.62
N PHE A 203 27.87 -2.79 -8.05
CA PHE A 203 27.44 -1.57 -7.36
C PHE A 203 27.50 -1.71 -5.83
N LYS A 204 28.53 -2.38 -5.29
CA LYS A 204 28.76 -2.56 -3.84
C LYS A 204 28.94 -1.25 -3.09
N ASP A 205 29.41 -0.23 -3.77
CA ASP A 205 29.67 1.12 -3.30
C ASP A 205 28.41 1.99 -3.17
N ILE A 206 27.26 1.54 -3.70
CA ILE A 206 25.99 2.23 -3.50
C ILE A 206 25.49 1.91 -2.10
N GLU A 207 25.38 2.94 -1.27
CA GLU A 207 24.78 2.85 0.06
C GLU A 207 23.25 2.74 -0.07
N ILE A 208 22.63 1.84 0.71
CA ILE A 208 21.18 1.74 0.87
C ILE A 208 20.83 2.24 2.26
N VAL A 209 20.02 3.28 2.33
CA VAL A 209 19.50 3.85 3.58
C VAL A 209 18.02 3.57 3.66
N GLU A 210 17.59 2.91 4.72
CA GLU A 210 16.18 2.65 4.99
C GLU A 210 15.54 3.89 5.61
N LEU A 211 14.50 4.44 4.97
CA LEU A 211 13.82 5.65 5.41
C LEU A 211 12.53 5.32 6.17
N GLY A 212 11.96 4.14 5.92
CA GLY A 212 10.74 3.68 6.57
C GLY A 212 10.09 2.52 5.84
N ASN A 213 9.17 1.86 6.51
CA ASN A 213 8.36 0.79 5.93
C ASN A 213 7.01 0.70 6.63
N ALA A 214 6.04 0.12 5.94
CA ALA A 214 4.77 -0.32 6.51
C ALA A 214 4.44 -1.72 5.97
N PRO A 215 4.11 -2.68 6.83
CA PRO A 215 3.72 -4.00 6.38
C PRO A 215 2.36 -3.95 5.67
N LEU A 216 2.15 -4.91 4.77
CA LEU A 216 0.87 -5.13 4.12
C LEU A 216 -0.18 -5.57 5.15
N ALA A 217 -1.41 -5.09 4.97
CA ALA A 217 -2.60 -5.64 5.61
C ALA A 217 -3.59 -6.11 4.55
N LYS A 218 -4.14 -7.31 4.71
CA LYS A 218 -5.14 -7.85 3.77
C LYS A 218 -6.11 -8.78 4.49
N SER A 219 -7.39 -8.65 4.15
CA SER A 219 -8.46 -9.45 4.70
C SER A 219 -9.20 -10.22 3.61
N SER A 220 -9.85 -11.32 4.00
CA SER A 220 -10.80 -12.02 3.16
C SER A 220 -12.10 -11.22 3.04
N ALA A 221 -12.71 -11.20 1.85
CA ALA A 221 -14.04 -10.65 1.63
C ALA A 221 -15.13 -11.37 2.47
N LYS A 222 -14.82 -12.58 2.96
CA LYS A 222 -15.70 -13.37 3.84
C LYS A 222 -15.53 -13.03 5.31
N SER A 223 -14.57 -12.18 5.68
CA SER A 223 -14.41 -11.76 7.07
C SER A 223 -15.65 -11.05 7.60
N ILE A 224 -15.87 -11.12 8.91
CA ILE A 224 -17.05 -10.51 9.54
C ILE A 224 -17.08 -9.00 9.29
N VAL A 225 -15.92 -8.33 9.34
CA VAL A 225 -15.84 -6.89 9.13
C VAL A 225 -16.08 -6.52 7.67
N ALA A 226 -15.52 -7.28 6.71
CA ALA A 226 -15.74 -7.03 5.29
C ALA A 226 -17.23 -7.12 4.92
N ARG A 227 -17.89 -8.19 5.36
CA ARG A 227 -19.34 -8.36 5.12
C ARG A 227 -20.15 -7.22 5.73
N ALA A 228 -19.91 -6.90 7.01
CA ALA A 228 -20.63 -5.83 7.69
C ALA A 228 -20.46 -4.47 6.97
N VAL A 229 -19.24 -4.15 6.51
CA VAL A 229 -18.97 -2.90 5.78
C VAL A 229 -19.67 -2.90 4.41
N ILE A 230 -19.57 -3.98 3.64
CA ILE A 230 -20.18 -4.09 2.30
C ILE A 230 -21.71 -4.00 2.38
N GLU A 231 -22.33 -4.75 3.29
CA GLU A 231 -23.79 -4.74 3.50
C GLU A 231 -24.28 -3.37 3.97
N SER A 232 -23.59 -2.78 4.94
CA SER A 232 -23.92 -1.43 5.43
C SER A 232 -23.80 -0.35 4.34
N ALA A 233 -22.80 -0.46 3.45
CA ALA A 233 -22.65 0.47 2.33
C ALA A 233 -23.83 0.39 1.38
N HIS A 234 -24.26 -0.81 1.02
CA HIS A 234 -25.42 -1.01 0.17
C HIS A 234 -26.68 -0.39 0.78
N GLU A 235 -26.92 -0.58 2.08
CA GLU A 235 -28.09 -0.03 2.77
C GLU A 235 -28.07 1.51 2.90
N VAL A 236 -26.91 2.09 3.20
CA VAL A 236 -26.80 3.54 3.47
C VAL A 236 -26.73 4.35 2.19
N TYR A 237 -26.00 3.86 1.19
CA TYR A 237 -25.80 4.58 -0.07
C TYR A 237 -26.82 4.20 -1.15
N GLY A 238 -27.56 3.10 -0.98
CA GLY A 238 -28.55 2.62 -1.97
C GLY A 238 -27.95 2.06 -3.26
N ILE A 239 -26.63 1.96 -3.34
CA ILE A 239 -25.87 1.40 -4.46
C ILE A 239 -24.82 0.40 -3.93
N SER A 240 -24.49 -0.61 -4.73
CA SER A 240 -23.43 -1.55 -4.36
C SER A 240 -22.08 -0.86 -4.35
N PRO A 241 -21.26 -1.03 -3.30
CA PRO A 241 -19.92 -0.49 -3.30
C PRO A 241 -19.02 -1.19 -4.31
N LEU A 242 -17.97 -0.50 -4.73
CA LEU A 242 -16.86 -1.11 -5.44
C LEU A 242 -15.91 -1.71 -4.41
N VAL A 243 -15.68 -3.01 -4.46
CA VAL A 243 -14.85 -3.70 -3.47
C VAL A 243 -13.47 -3.98 -4.05
N TYR A 244 -12.43 -3.45 -3.42
CA TYR A 244 -11.04 -3.74 -3.74
C TYR A 244 -10.50 -4.79 -2.77
N PRO A 245 -9.94 -5.91 -3.26
CA PRO A 245 -9.28 -6.89 -2.39
C PRO A 245 -8.14 -6.28 -1.57
N MET A 246 -7.53 -5.22 -2.10
CA MET A 246 -6.46 -4.46 -1.48
C MET A 246 -6.34 -3.10 -2.15
N ASP A 247 -6.24 -2.04 -1.36
CA ASP A 247 -5.94 -0.72 -1.88
C ASP A 247 -4.52 -0.65 -2.43
N PRO A 248 -4.30 0.01 -3.58
CA PRO A 248 -2.95 0.26 -4.10
C PRO A 248 -2.10 1.19 -3.24
N ALA A 249 -2.74 1.99 -2.38
CA ALA A 249 -2.06 2.83 -1.41
C ALA A 249 -1.47 2.02 -0.25
N SER A 250 -0.69 2.67 0.59
CA SER A 250 -0.10 2.11 1.80
C SER A 250 -0.33 3.06 2.96
N GLY A 251 -0.53 2.50 4.14
CA GLY A 251 -0.70 3.24 5.38
C GLY A 251 -0.25 2.41 6.58
N PRO A 252 -0.31 2.94 7.79
CA PRO A 252 0.14 2.23 8.99
C PRO A 252 -0.83 1.14 9.46
N VAL A 253 -1.86 0.84 8.68
CA VAL A 253 -2.89 -0.17 8.99
C VAL A 253 -2.29 -1.55 9.29
N GLY A 254 -1.20 -1.91 8.60
CA GLY A 254 -0.48 -3.16 8.85
C GLY A 254 0.19 -3.19 10.23
N ALA A 255 0.63 -2.04 10.76
CA ALA A 255 1.14 -1.93 12.11
C ALA A 255 0.06 -2.17 13.17
N VAL A 256 -1.18 -1.77 12.90
CA VAL A 256 -2.30 -1.94 13.83
C VAL A 256 -2.91 -3.34 13.73
N CYS A 257 -3.19 -3.80 12.52
CA CYS A 257 -3.90 -5.05 12.28
C CYS A 257 -3.00 -6.29 12.29
N GLY A 258 -1.70 -6.14 12.00
CA GLY A 258 -0.74 -7.24 11.90
C GLY A 258 -0.13 -7.69 13.22
N VAL A 259 -0.32 -6.96 14.33
CA VAL A 259 0.32 -7.29 15.63
C VAL A 259 -0.33 -8.44 16.37
N SER A 260 -1.58 -8.77 16.08
CA SER A 260 -2.29 -9.92 16.66
C SER A 260 -2.04 -11.20 15.86
N ALA A 261 -2.18 -12.36 16.49
CA ALA A 261 -2.11 -13.67 15.86
C ALA A 261 -3.43 -14.45 16.09
N PRO A 262 -4.27 -14.68 15.05
CA PRO A 262 -4.09 -14.23 13.66
C PRO A 262 -4.25 -12.71 13.51
N PRO A 263 -3.79 -12.12 12.38
CA PRO A 263 -3.98 -10.70 12.12
C PRO A 263 -5.45 -10.27 12.18
N THR A 264 -5.69 -9.09 12.74
CA THR A 264 -7.05 -8.53 12.82
C THR A 264 -7.56 -8.19 11.41
N PRO A 265 -8.71 -8.73 10.98
CA PRO A 265 -9.29 -8.40 9.69
C PRO A 265 -9.62 -6.92 9.59
N VAL A 266 -9.35 -6.31 8.45
CA VAL A 266 -9.61 -4.89 8.16
C VAL A 266 -10.53 -4.71 6.97
N ALA A 267 -11.38 -3.70 7.03
CA ALA A 267 -12.07 -3.14 5.88
C ALA A 267 -12.04 -1.61 5.99
N SER A 268 -11.76 -0.94 4.90
CA SER A 268 -11.69 0.52 4.85
C SER A 268 -12.81 1.10 4.02
N PHE A 269 -13.16 2.33 4.35
CA PHE A 269 -14.01 3.22 3.56
C PHE A 269 -13.60 4.65 3.89
N GLY A 270 -14.06 5.61 3.11
CA GLY A 270 -13.76 7.01 3.42
C GLY A 270 -14.77 7.98 2.80
N ILE A 271 -14.60 9.24 3.13
CA ILE A 271 -15.49 10.34 2.78
C ILE A 271 -14.96 11.19 1.63
N SER A 272 -13.77 10.91 1.13
CA SER A 272 -13.19 11.62 0.00
C SER A 272 -13.96 11.37 -1.29
N TYR A 273 -13.87 12.31 -2.22
CA TYR A 273 -14.44 12.23 -3.56
C TYR A 273 -13.43 12.78 -4.57
N ALA A 274 -13.69 12.71 -5.85
CA ALA A 274 -12.77 13.15 -6.90
C ALA A 274 -12.30 14.62 -6.77
N GLY A 275 -13.08 15.48 -6.11
CA GLY A 275 -12.74 16.87 -5.86
C GLY A 275 -12.12 17.16 -4.47
N SER A 276 -11.86 16.15 -3.65
CA SER A 276 -11.33 16.33 -2.30
C SER A 276 -9.89 16.86 -2.27
N ASN A 277 -9.14 16.67 -3.36
CA ASN A 277 -7.76 17.12 -3.53
C ASN A 277 -6.82 16.74 -2.36
N PRO A 278 -6.74 15.43 -1.98
CA PRO A 278 -5.94 14.99 -0.85
C PRO A 278 -4.46 15.35 -1.06
N HIS A 279 -3.80 15.79 0.01
CA HIS A 279 -2.42 16.32 0.01
C HIS A 279 -2.19 17.55 -0.88
N GLY A 280 -3.26 18.18 -1.37
CA GLY A 280 -3.20 19.37 -2.22
C GLY A 280 -3.73 20.62 -1.52
N PRO A 281 -3.55 21.81 -2.13
CA PRO A 281 -4.23 23.04 -1.67
C PRO A 281 -5.74 22.86 -1.73
N ASP A 282 -6.44 23.48 -0.77
CA ASP A 282 -7.90 23.43 -0.67
C ASP A 282 -8.47 22.02 -0.49
N GLU A 283 -7.75 21.13 0.19
CA GLU A 283 -8.26 19.82 0.59
C GLU A 283 -9.59 19.98 1.31
N ASN A 284 -10.59 19.22 0.89
CA ASN A 284 -11.97 19.40 1.35
C ASN A 284 -12.78 18.10 1.31
N ILE A 285 -13.92 18.13 2.01
CA ILE A 285 -14.97 17.08 1.95
C ILE A 285 -16.32 17.77 1.76
N ARG A 286 -17.28 17.05 1.20
CA ARG A 286 -18.67 17.50 1.13
C ARG A 286 -19.38 17.23 2.45
N VAL A 287 -20.17 18.18 2.92
CA VAL A 287 -20.93 18.07 4.18
C VAL A 287 -21.88 16.88 4.14
N ASP A 288 -22.55 16.63 3.01
CA ASP A 288 -23.47 15.49 2.86
C ASP A 288 -22.75 14.15 2.95
N ASP A 289 -21.53 14.03 2.41
CA ASP A 289 -20.71 12.82 2.53
C ASP A 289 -20.28 12.57 3.97
N PHE A 290 -19.91 13.64 4.67
CA PHE A 290 -19.59 13.55 6.11
C PHE A 290 -20.77 13.06 6.93
N LEU A 291 -21.97 13.62 6.72
CA LEU A 291 -23.19 13.19 7.41
C LEU A 291 -23.61 11.76 7.04
N GLN A 292 -23.41 11.36 5.79
CA GLN A 292 -23.63 9.98 5.38
C GLN A 292 -22.66 9.01 6.01
N SER A 293 -21.39 9.37 6.14
CA SER A 293 -20.38 8.50 6.76
C SER A 293 -20.68 8.23 8.24
N ILE A 294 -21.22 9.23 8.97
CA ILE A 294 -21.67 9.04 10.36
C ILE A 294 -22.75 7.94 10.44
N LYS A 295 -23.75 8.00 9.53
CA LYS A 295 -24.79 6.97 9.45
C LYS A 295 -24.21 5.61 9.07
N PHE A 296 -23.26 5.61 8.16
CA PHE A 296 -22.59 4.40 7.70
C PHE A 296 -21.82 3.72 8.82
N ILE A 297 -20.99 4.45 9.57
CA ILE A 297 -20.28 3.92 10.76
C ILE A 297 -21.26 3.34 11.78
N GLY A 298 -22.33 4.07 12.09
CA GLY A 298 -23.37 3.58 12.99
C GLY A 298 -23.99 2.28 12.52
N ARG A 299 -24.23 2.14 11.20
CA ARG A 299 -24.77 0.92 10.62
C ARG A 299 -23.78 -0.24 10.67
N ILE A 300 -22.50 0.00 10.39
CA ILE A 300 -21.44 -1.01 10.49
C ILE A 300 -21.34 -1.55 11.91
N ILE A 301 -21.34 -0.67 12.92
CA ILE A 301 -21.29 -1.07 14.35
C ILE A 301 -22.49 -1.95 14.69
N TYR A 302 -23.69 -1.59 14.24
CA TYR A 302 -24.90 -2.38 14.44
C TYR A 302 -24.78 -3.77 13.81
N GLN A 303 -24.38 -3.85 12.53
CA GLN A 303 -24.20 -5.11 11.80
C GLN A 303 -23.14 -6.01 12.45
N LEU A 304 -22.02 -5.45 12.85
CA LEU A 304 -20.97 -6.19 13.56
C LEU A 304 -21.48 -6.76 14.89
N GLY A 305 -22.21 -5.97 15.66
CA GLY A 305 -22.82 -6.42 16.92
C GLY A 305 -23.77 -7.59 16.70
N ALA A 306 -24.65 -7.52 15.71
CA ALA A 306 -25.59 -8.59 15.35
C ALA A 306 -24.83 -9.87 14.93
N ALA A 307 -23.87 -9.76 14.03
CA ALA A 307 -23.11 -10.89 13.51
C ALA A 307 -22.25 -11.59 14.59
N ILE A 308 -21.67 -10.83 15.52
CA ILE A 308 -20.92 -11.39 16.66
C ILE A 308 -21.86 -12.15 17.61
N THR A 309 -23.05 -11.61 17.86
CA THR A 309 -24.05 -12.25 18.74
C THR A 309 -24.52 -13.57 18.13
N GLU A 310 -24.80 -13.61 16.84
CA GLU A 310 -25.19 -14.82 16.13
C GLU A 310 -24.09 -15.89 16.17
N THR A 311 -22.86 -15.53 15.89
CA THR A 311 -21.71 -16.44 15.94
C THR A 311 -21.52 -17.05 17.33
N ASN A 312 -21.68 -16.26 18.40
CA ASN A 312 -21.58 -16.74 19.77
C ASN A 312 -22.75 -17.69 20.14
N SER A 313 -23.94 -17.43 19.63
CA SER A 313 -25.12 -18.27 19.85
C SER A 313 -24.96 -19.65 19.20
N VAL A 314 -24.43 -19.70 17.95
CA VAL A 314 -24.15 -20.95 17.23
C VAL A 314 -23.08 -21.77 17.97
N LYS A 315 -21.94 -21.17 18.34
CA LYS A 315 -20.90 -21.85 19.14
C LYS A 315 -21.42 -22.43 20.45
N THR A 316 -22.28 -21.69 21.13
CA THR A 316 -22.88 -22.14 22.39
C THR A 316 -23.79 -23.34 22.18
N ALA A 317 -24.56 -23.37 21.08
CA ALA A 317 -25.41 -24.49 20.71
C ALA A 317 -24.60 -25.75 20.35
N GLU A 318 -23.53 -25.59 19.56
CA GLU A 318 -22.61 -26.69 19.21
C GLU A 318 -21.96 -27.32 20.44
N LEU A 319 -21.42 -26.50 21.35
CA LEU A 319 -20.85 -26.97 22.62
C LEU A 319 -21.85 -27.73 23.51
N LYS A 320 -23.12 -27.31 23.50
CA LYS A 320 -24.18 -28.03 24.22
C LYS A 320 -24.47 -29.39 23.58
N LEU A 321 -24.49 -29.46 22.26
CA LEU A 321 -24.71 -30.72 21.53
C LEU A 321 -23.54 -31.71 21.72
N GLU A 322 -22.30 -31.23 21.70
CA GLU A 322 -21.12 -32.06 21.98
C GLU A 322 -21.14 -32.63 23.42
N ARG A 323 -21.45 -31.80 24.40
CA ARG A 323 -21.57 -32.23 25.79
C ARG A 323 -22.68 -33.29 25.97
N ALA A 324 -23.83 -33.10 25.32
CA ALA A 324 -24.91 -34.06 25.35
C ALA A 324 -24.52 -35.40 24.69
N ALA A 325 -23.80 -35.36 23.57
CA ALA A 325 -23.30 -36.54 22.90
C ALA A 325 -22.25 -37.32 23.71
N VAL A 326 -21.42 -36.66 24.51
CA VAL A 326 -20.48 -37.30 25.45
C VAL A 326 -21.20 -37.95 26.59
N GLN A 327 -22.21 -37.30 27.17
CA GLN A 327 -23.01 -37.86 28.28
C GLN A 327 -23.89 -39.03 27.87
N SER A 328 -24.29 -39.16 26.62
CA SER A 328 -25.06 -40.29 26.10
C SER A 328 -24.22 -41.53 25.81
N ARG A 329 -22.90 -41.42 25.84
CA ARG A 329 -21.92 -42.51 25.59
C ARG A 329 -21.31 -43.08 26.90
N SER A 330 -21.57 -42.45 28.03
CA SER A 330 -21.22 -42.92 29.39
C SER A 330 -22.42 -43.58 30.08
#